data_6e14729d8d00f3d1ac5a0fb96979e6fd
#
_entry.id   6e14729d8d00f3d1ac5a0fb96979e6fd
#
_cell.length_a   1.000
_cell.length_b   1.000
_cell.length_c   1.000
_cell.angle_alpha   90.00
_cell.angle_beta   90.00
_cell.angle_gamma   90.00
#
_symmetry.space_group_name_H-M   'P 1'
#
loop_
_entity.id
_entity.type
_entity.pdbx_description
1 polymer ?
#
loop_
_entity_poly.entity_id
_entity_poly.type
_entity_poly.pdbx_seq_one_letter_code
_entity_poly.pdbx_strand_id
1 'polypeptide(L)'
;GRGIGPAYEDKYGRRGVRVGDLRHPEITAKLVTAGVERANAMLGLQGASATCEAKTILAMLSALAPRLLPFIGDAGRIVSDTLKAGGNVLLEGAQGALLDVDHGTYPFVTSSSTTAGGAATGAGIGPTAIHAVLGIVKAYTTRVGNGPLPTEAEAPYEEQLRQLGGEFGATTGRPRRCGWFDPMVVRYSVRVNGLTALAVTKLDVLDSFAELPICTGYRLNGQLLDDLPDADAAGGGRLAPTVRDRDLAAARVVPR
;
A
#
# COMPACT_ATOMS: atom_id res chain seq x y z
N GLY A 1 2.55 -4.29 15.47
CA GLY A 1 2.92 -4.68 14.13
C GLY A 1 2.54 -6.14 13.86
N ARG A 2 2.46 -6.49 12.58
CA ARG A 2 2.10 -7.85 12.13
C ARG A 2 3.28 -8.56 11.44
N GLY A 3 4.51 -8.04 11.58
CA GLY A 3 5.72 -8.65 11.05
C GLY A 3 5.96 -8.45 9.55
N ILE A 4 5.21 -7.58 8.87
CA ILE A 4 5.34 -7.37 7.42
C ILE A 4 6.69 -6.73 7.07
N GLY A 5 7.10 -5.68 7.77
CA GLY A 5 8.40 -5.02 7.56
C GLY A 5 9.57 -6.01 7.69
N PRO A 6 9.72 -6.72 8.81
CA PRO A 6 10.75 -7.75 8.98
C PRO A 6 10.71 -8.85 7.92
N ALA A 7 9.52 -9.28 7.46
CA ALA A 7 9.41 -10.27 6.39
C ALA A 7 9.96 -9.77 5.06
N TYR A 8 9.72 -8.51 4.70
CA TYR A 8 10.31 -7.88 3.52
C TYR A 8 11.82 -7.66 3.68
N GLU A 9 12.28 -7.26 4.87
CA GLU A 9 13.71 -7.16 5.18
C GLU A 9 14.41 -8.52 4.95
N ASP A 10 13.84 -9.61 5.46
CA ASP A 10 14.39 -10.96 5.25
C ASP A 10 14.34 -11.39 3.79
N LYS A 11 13.28 -11.02 3.05
CA LYS A 11 13.19 -11.28 1.60
C LYS A 11 14.33 -10.62 0.85
N TYR A 12 14.56 -9.31 1.05
CA TYR A 12 15.64 -8.58 0.37
C TYR A 12 17.03 -8.95 0.90
N GLY A 13 17.13 -9.32 2.16
CA GLY A 13 18.32 -9.93 2.76
C GLY A 13 18.59 -11.36 2.28
N ARG A 14 17.70 -11.96 1.47
CA ARG A 14 17.80 -13.31 0.89
C ARG A 14 17.95 -14.40 1.97
N ARG A 15 17.29 -14.23 3.10
CA ARG A 15 17.34 -15.12 4.27
C ARG A 15 15.96 -15.51 4.80
N GLY A 16 14.91 -15.08 4.10
CA GLY A 16 13.52 -15.39 4.46
C GLY A 16 13.16 -16.85 4.17
N VAL A 17 12.26 -17.40 4.98
CA VAL A 17 11.65 -18.70 4.73
C VAL A 17 10.58 -18.53 3.64
N ARG A 18 10.63 -19.34 2.61
CA ARG A 18 9.66 -19.35 1.52
C ARG A 18 8.68 -20.51 1.71
N VAL A 19 7.44 -20.35 1.20
CA VAL A 19 6.43 -21.42 1.31
C VAL A 19 6.92 -22.72 0.64
N GLY A 20 7.69 -22.61 -0.46
CA GLY A 20 8.30 -23.76 -1.13
C GLY A 20 9.27 -24.56 -0.28
N ASP A 21 9.92 -23.93 0.71
CA ASP A 21 10.88 -24.59 1.60
C ASP A 21 10.20 -25.64 2.49
N LEU A 22 8.88 -25.53 2.70
CA LEU A 22 8.11 -26.53 3.45
C LEU A 22 8.17 -27.94 2.84
N ARG A 23 8.59 -28.08 1.58
CA ARG A 23 8.87 -29.38 0.96
C ARG A 23 10.14 -30.03 1.47
N HIS A 24 11.00 -29.24 2.12
CA HIS A 24 12.33 -29.62 2.58
C HIS A 24 12.48 -29.28 4.07
N PRO A 25 12.01 -30.18 4.98
CA PRO A 25 11.98 -29.91 6.43
C PRO A 25 13.35 -29.51 7.01
N GLU A 26 14.42 -30.09 6.51
CA GLU A 26 15.80 -29.78 6.93
C GLU A 26 16.24 -28.36 6.56
N ILE A 27 15.84 -27.88 5.36
CA ILE A 27 16.10 -26.50 4.90
C ILE A 27 15.25 -25.54 5.74
N THR A 28 13.97 -25.86 5.91
CA THR A 28 13.04 -25.07 6.74
C THR A 28 13.59 -24.93 8.16
N ALA A 29 14.04 -26.02 8.78
CA ALA A 29 14.61 -26.00 10.12
C ALA A 29 15.82 -25.09 10.23
N LYS A 30 16.76 -25.17 9.27
CA LYS A 30 17.94 -24.32 9.22
C LYS A 30 17.58 -22.83 9.11
N LEU A 31 16.65 -22.48 8.19
CA LEU A 31 16.25 -21.08 7.96
C LEU A 31 15.50 -20.51 9.16
N VAL A 32 14.57 -21.28 9.75
CA VAL A 32 13.80 -20.87 10.94
C VAL A 32 14.74 -20.67 12.13
N THR A 33 15.65 -21.59 12.40
CA THR A 33 16.59 -21.46 13.52
C THR A 33 17.44 -20.21 13.37
N ALA A 34 18.05 -19.98 12.22
CA ALA A 34 18.84 -18.78 11.97
C ALA A 34 18.00 -17.49 12.04
N GLY A 35 16.73 -17.54 11.62
CA GLY A 35 15.79 -16.42 11.73
C GLY A 35 15.46 -16.07 13.18
N VAL A 36 15.22 -17.10 13.99
CA VAL A 36 14.92 -16.95 15.44
C VAL A 36 16.15 -16.41 16.18
N GLU A 37 17.33 -16.90 15.89
CA GLU A 37 18.57 -16.39 16.50
C GLU A 37 18.74 -14.89 16.24
N ARG A 38 18.54 -14.44 14.99
CA ARG A 38 18.59 -13.00 14.64
C ARG A 38 17.51 -12.21 15.37
N ALA A 39 16.27 -12.70 15.38
CA ALA A 39 15.16 -12.02 16.05
C ALA A 39 15.42 -11.87 17.55
N ASN A 40 15.91 -12.91 18.21
CA ASN A 40 16.25 -12.87 19.64
C ASN A 40 17.42 -11.94 19.94
N ALA A 41 18.44 -11.90 19.08
CA ALA A 41 19.52 -10.93 19.20
C ALA A 41 19.01 -9.48 19.10
N MET A 42 18.13 -9.17 18.16
CA MET A 42 17.52 -7.84 18.02
C MET A 42 16.64 -7.49 19.21
N LEU A 43 15.84 -8.43 19.70
CA LEU A 43 15.02 -8.22 20.92
C LEU A 43 15.90 -7.95 22.12
N GLY A 44 17.00 -8.66 22.29
CA GLY A 44 17.97 -8.43 23.37
C GLY A 44 18.61 -7.03 23.30
N LEU A 45 18.97 -6.57 22.11
CA LEU A 45 19.50 -5.20 21.91
C LEU A 45 18.48 -4.11 22.28
N GLN A 46 17.18 -4.41 22.15
CA GLN A 46 16.10 -3.50 22.53
C GLN A 46 15.68 -3.64 24.00
N GLY A 47 16.36 -4.48 24.78
CA GLY A 47 16.04 -4.71 26.19
C GLY A 47 14.75 -5.51 26.41
N ALA A 48 14.25 -6.21 25.38
CA ALA A 48 13.07 -7.05 25.52
C ALA A 48 13.42 -8.35 26.26
N SER A 49 12.58 -8.75 27.22
CA SER A 49 12.69 -10.03 27.93
C SER A 49 12.06 -11.21 27.16
N ALA A 50 11.25 -10.88 26.15
CA ALA A 50 10.58 -11.91 25.34
C ALA A 50 11.57 -12.53 24.33
N THR A 51 11.51 -13.87 24.22
CA THR A 51 12.28 -14.62 23.24
C THR A 51 11.36 -15.52 22.41
N CYS A 52 11.78 -15.81 21.19
CA CYS A 52 11.11 -16.77 20.32
C CYS A 52 11.84 -18.12 20.38
N GLU A 53 11.10 -19.20 20.22
CA GLU A 53 11.65 -20.55 20.18
C GLU A 53 11.48 -21.16 18.78
N ALA A 54 12.59 -21.56 18.15
CA ALA A 54 12.55 -22.19 16.84
C ALA A 54 11.71 -23.46 16.83
N LYS A 55 11.76 -24.26 17.91
CA LYS A 55 10.99 -25.50 18.04
C LYS A 55 9.47 -25.25 17.94
N THR A 56 8.97 -24.20 18.56
CA THR A 56 7.55 -23.82 18.52
C THR A 56 7.12 -23.46 17.11
N ILE A 57 7.93 -22.64 16.41
CA ILE A 57 7.65 -22.23 15.04
C ILE A 57 7.70 -23.44 14.10
N LEU A 58 8.70 -24.31 14.24
CA LEU A 58 8.82 -25.50 13.42
C LEU A 58 7.67 -26.48 13.61
N ALA A 59 7.20 -26.67 14.86
CA ALA A 59 6.03 -27.50 15.14
C ALA A 59 4.77 -26.95 14.45
N MET A 60 4.56 -25.63 14.51
CA MET A 60 3.44 -24.97 13.82
C MET A 60 3.53 -25.13 12.30
N LEU A 61 4.70 -24.91 11.71
CA LEU A 61 4.90 -25.05 10.27
C LEU A 61 4.71 -26.49 9.80
N SER A 62 5.21 -27.47 10.56
CA SER A 62 5.03 -28.91 10.28
C SER A 62 3.54 -29.31 10.31
N ALA A 63 2.78 -28.77 11.26
CA ALA A 63 1.34 -29.03 11.34
C ALA A 63 0.55 -28.41 10.16
N LEU A 64 1.00 -27.25 9.65
CA LEU A 64 0.38 -26.59 8.53
C LEU A 64 0.82 -27.11 7.16
N ALA A 65 2.02 -27.67 7.06
CA ALA A 65 2.61 -28.11 5.80
C ALA A 65 1.69 -29.05 4.98
N PRO A 66 1.07 -30.10 5.54
CA PRO A 66 0.20 -30.98 4.76
C PRO A 66 -0.98 -30.26 4.10
N ARG A 67 -1.47 -29.18 4.72
CA ARG A 67 -2.57 -28.36 4.19
C ARG A 67 -2.11 -27.37 3.11
N LEU A 68 -0.86 -26.92 3.17
CA LEU A 68 -0.29 -25.90 2.26
C LEU A 68 0.36 -26.52 1.03
N LEU A 69 1.05 -27.65 1.19
CA LEU A 69 1.82 -28.30 0.13
C LEU A 69 1.05 -28.54 -1.17
N PRO A 70 -0.25 -28.95 -1.15
CA PRO A 70 -1.02 -29.14 -2.38
C PRO A 70 -1.24 -27.86 -3.21
N PHE A 71 -1.14 -26.68 -2.59
CA PHE A 71 -1.36 -25.39 -3.24
C PHE A 71 -0.06 -24.69 -3.67
N ILE A 72 1.10 -25.30 -3.40
CA ILE A 72 2.39 -24.74 -3.77
C ILE A 72 2.71 -25.13 -5.22
N GLY A 73 2.76 -24.14 -6.11
CA GLY A 73 3.03 -24.33 -7.53
C GLY A 73 3.74 -23.11 -8.13
N ASP A 74 3.97 -23.18 -9.42
CA ASP A 74 4.47 -22.08 -10.23
C ASP A 74 3.30 -21.19 -10.67
N ALA A 75 2.96 -20.21 -9.84
CA ALA A 75 1.86 -19.29 -10.09
C ALA A 75 2.11 -18.46 -11.38
N GLY A 76 3.34 -18.05 -11.64
CA GLY A 76 3.68 -17.28 -12.85
C GLY A 76 3.42 -18.08 -14.12
N ARG A 77 3.75 -19.38 -14.10
CA ARG A 77 3.44 -20.26 -15.20
C ARG A 77 1.94 -20.44 -15.43
N ILE A 78 1.16 -20.63 -14.36
CA ILE A 78 -0.30 -20.74 -14.45
C ILE A 78 -0.90 -19.49 -15.09
N VAL A 79 -0.49 -18.29 -14.65
CA VAL A 79 -0.93 -17.03 -15.24
C VAL A 79 -0.54 -16.94 -16.72
N SER A 80 0.70 -17.23 -17.06
CA SER A 80 1.20 -17.18 -18.43
C SER A 80 0.46 -18.14 -19.35
N ASP A 81 0.23 -19.39 -18.91
CA ASP A 81 -0.46 -20.40 -19.71
C ASP A 81 -1.95 -20.04 -19.89
N THR A 82 -2.58 -19.45 -18.85
CA THR A 82 -3.95 -18.93 -18.95
C THR A 82 -4.07 -17.84 -20.00
N LEU A 83 -3.14 -16.89 -20.01
CA LEU A 83 -3.12 -15.80 -20.99
C LEU A 83 -2.87 -16.33 -22.42
N LYS A 84 -1.94 -17.27 -22.59
CA LYS A 84 -1.68 -17.91 -23.91
C LYS A 84 -2.88 -18.68 -24.45
N ALA A 85 -3.67 -19.26 -23.57
CA ALA A 85 -4.91 -19.93 -23.93
C ALA A 85 -6.07 -18.97 -24.25
N GLY A 86 -5.86 -17.65 -24.22
CA GLY A 86 -6.89 -16.64 -24.43
C GLY A 86 -7.79 -16.39 -23.23
N GLY A 87 -7.40 -16.87 -22.05
CA GLY A 87 -8.11 -16.62 -20.80
C GLY A 87 -7.84 -15.23 -20.23
N ASN A 88 -8.68 -14.78 -19.29
CA ASN A 88 -8.54 -13.52 -18.58
C ASN A 88 -7.97 -13.74 -17.19
N VAL A 89 -7.07 -12.86 -16.77
CA VAL A 89 -6.48 -12.84 -15.43
C VAL A 89 -6.69 -11.46 -14.83
N LEU A 90 -7.31 -11.41 -13.67
CA LEU A 90 -7.42 -10.19 -12.85
C LEU A 90 -6.31 -10.16 -11.82
N LEU A 91 -5.49 -9.10 -11.85
CA LEU A 91 -4.48 -8.82 -10.84
C LEU A 91 -5.05 -7.77 -9.89
N GLU A 92 -5.20 -8.12 -8.62
CA GLU A 92 -5.68 -7.21 -7.58
C GLU A 92 -4.52 -6.79 -6.70
N GLY A 93 -4.28 -5.47 -6.64
CA GLY A 93 -3.32 -4.86 -5.72
C GLY A 93 -3.92 -4.58 -4.34
N ALA A 94 -3.04 -4.29 -3.40
CA ALA A 94 -3.40 -3.81 -2.07
C ALA A 94 -2.76 -2.45 -1.79
N GLN A 95 -3.25 -1.73 -0.78
CA GLN A 95 -2.83 -0.38 -0.41
C GLN A 95 -3.16 0.66 -1.51
N GLY A 96 -2.20 1.52 -1.89
CA GLY A 96 -2.38 2.54 -2.91
C GLY A 96 -1.06 3.16 -3.32
N ALA A 97 -1.04 3.92 -4.43
CA ALA A 97 0.17 4.45 -5.04
C ALA A 97 1.06 5.26 -4.08
N LEU A 98 0.47 6.10 -3.22
CA LEU A 98 1.24 6.88 -2.23
C LEU A 98 1.80 6.06 -1.07
N LEU A 99 1.46 4.78 -0.98
CA LEU A 99 2.03 3.85 0.00
C LEU A 99 3.09 2.91 -0.62
N ASP A 100 3.37 3.04 -1.91
CA ASP A 100 4.42 2.27 -2.59
C ASP A 100 5.79 2.54 -1.97
N VAL A 101 6.60 1.49 -1.81
CA VAL A 101 7.91 1.60 -1.14
C VAL A 101 8.88 2.52 -1.87
N ASP A 102 8.78 2.58 -3.21
CA ASP A 102 9.68 3.36 -4.07
C ASP A 102 9.05 4.70 -4.51
N HIS A 103 7.76 4.69 -4.81
CA HIS A 103 7.02 5.81 -5.40
C HIS A 103 6.05 6.50 -4.44
N GLY A 104 5.96 6.04 -3.20
CA GLY A 104 5.07 6.61 -2.19
C GLY A 104 5.73 7.74 -1.39
N THR A 105 5.02 8.18 -0.37
CA THR A 105 5.45 9.25 0.55
C THR A 105 6.40 8.72 1.61
N TYR A 106 7.57 8.25 1.21
CA TYR A 106 8.60 7.72 2.10
C TYR A 106 8.94 8.72 3.23
N PRO A 107 9.11 8.30 4.49
CA PRO A 107 9.09 6.91 5.00
C PRO A 107 7.70 6.38 5.39
N PHE A 108 6.62 7.09 5.10
CA PHE A 108 5.24 6.74 5.46
C PHE A 108 4.62 5.84 4.39
N VAL A 109 5.24 4.71 4.14
CA VAL A 109 4.90 3.75 3.07
C VAL A 109 4.76 2.34 3.62
N THR A 110 4.24 1.42 2.80
CA THR A 110 4.35 -0.02 3.07
C THR A 110 5.71 -0.54 2.60
N SER A 111 6.11 -1.72 3.05
CA SER A 111 7.33 -2.39 2.58
C SER A 111 7.17 -3.05 1.21
N SER A 112 5.99 -2.96 0.61
CA SER A 112 5.66 -3.61 -0.66
C SER A 112 5.58 -2.61 -1.82
N SER A 113 5.78 -3.09 -3.04
CA SER A 113 5.41 -2.37 -4.25
C SER A 113 3.91 -2.49 -4.48
N THR A 114 3.22 -1.34 -4.54
CA THR A 114 1.75 -1.24 -4.69
C THR A 114 1.33 -0.77 -6.07
N THR A 115 2.30 -0.48 -6.93
CA THR A 115 2.05 -0.07 -8.31
C THR A 115 1.75 -1.26 -9.23
N ALA A 116 1.23 -0.99 -10.43
CA ALA A 116 0.97 -2.00 -11.45
C ALA A 116 2.26 -2.78 -11.85
N GLY A 117 3.43 -2.12 -11.81
CA GLY A 117 4.72 -2.78 -12.00
C GLY A 117 4.99 -3.85 -10.94
N GLY A 118 4.59 -3.58 -9.68
CA GLY A 118 4.66 -4.55 -8.58
C GLY A 118 3.76 -5.77 -8.82
N ALA A 119 2.62 -5.59 -9.46
CA ALA A 119 1.74 -6.70 -9.83
C ALA A 119 2.39 -7.64 -10.85
N ALA A 120 3.05 -7.10 -11.87
CA ALA A 120 3.81 -7.92 -12.85
C ALA A 120 4.91 -8.73 -12.16
N THR A 121 5.71 -8.09 -11.31
CA THR A 121 6.78 -8.75 -10.54
C THR A 121 6.22 -9.82 -9.61
N GLY A 122 5.12 -9.52 -8.92
CA GLY A 122 4.48 -10.45 -7.97
C GLY A 122 3.85 -11.66 -8.64
N ALA A 123 3.23 -11.47 -9.80
CA ALA A 123 2.63 -12.53 -10.59
C ALA A 123 3.64 -13.33 -11.44
N GLY A 124 4.89 -12.84 -11.58
CA GLY A 124 5.92 -13.51 -12.38
C GLY A 124 5.67 -13.45 -13.89
N ILE A 125 5.10 -12.34 -14.36
CA ILE A 125 4.82 -12.10 -15.79
C ILE A 125 5.60 -10.88 -16.30
N GLY A 126 5.78 -10.79 -17.61
CA GLY A 126 6.36 -9.61 -18.24
C GLY A 126 5.42 -8.40 -18.11
N PRO A 127 5.93 -7.17 -17.97
CA PRO A 127 5.08 -5.97 -17.79
C PRO A 127 4.15 -5.72 -18.98
N THR A 128 4.54 -6.13 -20.19
CA THR A 128 3.73 -6.01 -21.42
C THR A 128 2.55 -6.98 -21.48
N ALA A 129 2.47 -7.92 -20.54
CA ALA A 129 1.30 -8.81 -20.42
C ALA A 129 0.12 -8.14 -19.70
N ILE A 130 0.32 -6.98 -19.10
CA ILE A 130 -0.77 -6.18 -18.52
C ILE A 130 -1.40 -5.33 -19.61
N HIS A 131 -2.64 -5.66 -20.00
CA HIS A 131 -3.34 -4.96 -21.09
C HIS A 131 -3.99 -3.66 -20.63
N ALA A 132 -4.51 -3.62 -19.41
CA ALA A 132 -5.22 -2.49 -18.86
C ALA A 132 -5.00 -2.40 -17.34
N VAL A 133 -5.01 -1.18 -16.81
CA VAL A 133 -4.90 -0.92 -15.38
C VAL A 133 -6.05 -0.02 -14.96
N LEU A 134 -6.95 -0.56 -14.14
CA LEU A 134 -8.06 0.18 -13.57
C LEU A 134 -7.65 0.75 -12.20
N GLY A 135 -7.58 2.06 -12.10
CA GLY A 135 -7.37 2.76 -10.83
C GLY A 135 -8.66 2.87 -10.03
N ILE A 136 -8.63 2.44 -8.78
CA ILE A 136 -9.74 2.65 -7.85
C ILE A 136 -9.43 3.88 -7.01
N VAL A 137 -10.30 4.88 -7.07
CA VAL A 137 -10.16 6.13 -6.32
C VAL A 137 -11.45 6.46 -5.58
N LYS A 138 -11.34 6.96 -4.37
CA LYS A 138 -12.51 7.51 -3.67
C LYS A 138 -12.77 8.93 -4.14
N ALA A 139 -14.00 9.38 -4.07
CA ALA A 139 -14.39 10.77 -4.34
C ALA A 139 -13.84 11.77 -3.30
N TYR A 140 -13.14 11.29 -2.29
CA TYR A 140 -12.41 12.04 -1.26
C TYR A 140 -11.15 11.24 -0.87
N THR A 141 -10.24 11.82 -0.11
CA THR A 141 -9.00 11.14 0.29
C THR A 141 -9.07 10.61 1.72
N THR A 142 -8.34 9.53 1.99
CA THR A 142 -8.19 9.01 3.36
C THR A 142 -6.79 8.51 3.61
N ARG A 143 -6.32 8.66 4.85
CA ARG A 143 -5.03 8.13 5.27
C ARG A 143 -5.09 7.52 6.67
N VAL A 144 -4.45 6.38 6.86
CA VAL A 144 -4.24 5.77 8.18
C VAL A 144 -2.86 6.18 8.71
N GLY A 145 -2.83 6.68 9.94
CA GLY A 145 -1.57 7.03 10.62
C GLY A 145 -0.93 8.32 10.09
N ASN A 146 0.37 8.42 10.34
CA ASN A 146 1.17 9.59 9.99
C ASN A 146 1.47 9.67 8.50
N GLY A 147 2.01 10.81 8.08
CA GLY A 147 2.35 11.11 6.70
C GLY A 147 1.49 12.22 6.11
N PRO A 148 1.86 12.72 4.94
CA PRO A 148 1.19 13.87 4.35
C PRO A 148 -0.22 13.53 3.88
N LEU A 149 -1.12 14.44 4.14
CA LEU A 149 -2.47 14.50 3.60
C LEU A 149 -2.76 15.96 3.26
N PRO A 150 -2.27 16.48 2.12
CA PRO A 150 -2.31 17.91 1.82
C PRO A 150 -3.72 18.51 1.82
N THR A 151 -4.71 17.71 1.42
CA THR A 151 -6.12 18.11 1.35
C THR A 151 -6.92 17.67 2.58
N GLU A 152 -6.26 17.45 3.73
CA GLU A 152 -6.93 17.06 4.97
C GLU A 152 -8.06 18.06 5.30
N ALA A 153 -9.24 17.54 5.57
CA ALA A 153 -10.40 18.37 5.87
C ALA A 153 -10.31 18.88 7.31
N GLU A 154 -10.80 20.08 7.51
CA GLU A 154 -10.95 20.65 8.86
C GLU A 154 -12.20 20.11 9.55
N ALA A 155 -12.21 20.15 10.89
CA ALA A 155 -13.44 19.87 11.64
C ALA A 155 -14.50 20.95 11.32
N PRO A 156 -15.78 20.59 11.17
CA PRO A 156 -16.39 19.28 11.42
C PRO A 156 -16.36 18.32 10.21
N TYR A 157 -15.89 18.75 9.06
CA TYR A 157 -15.98 17.99 7.79
C TYR A 157 -15.18 16.69 7.83
N GLU A 158 -14.01 16.67 8.45
CA GLU A 158 -13.21 15.44 8.59
C GLU A 158 -14.01 14.35 9.32
N GLU A 159 -14.65 14.71 10.44
CA GLU A 159 -15.46 13.77 11.21
C GLU A 159 -16.69 13.32 10.44
N GLN A 160 -17.36 14.24 9.73
CA GLN A 160 -18.51 13.91 8.90
C GLN A 160 -18.16 12.92 7.80
N LEU A 161 -17.06 13.14 7.07
CA LEU A 161 -16.52 12.19 6.06
C LEU A 161 -16.20 10.83 6.68
N ARG A 162 -15.58 10.84 7.86
CA ARG A 162 -15.20 9.60 8.58
C ARG A 162 -16.43 8.78 8.94
N GLN A 163 -17.45 9.39 9.49
CA GLN A 163 -18.67 8.70 9.93
C GLN A 163 -19.50 8.21 8.75
N LEU A 164 -19.80 9.07 7.78
CA LEU A 164 -20.58 8.71 6.61
C LEU A 164 -19.87 7.67 5.74
N GLY A 165 -18.57 7.79 5.61
CA GLY A 165 -17.74 6.86 4.82
C GLY A 165 -17.38 5.56 5.53
N GLY A 166 -17.62 5.45 6.85
CA GLY A 166 -17.15 4.32 7.66
C GLY A 166 -15.62 4.21 7.64
N GLU A 167 -14.93 5.35 7.71
CA GLU A 167 -13.48 5.42 7.50
C GLU A 167 -12.70 5.03 8.75
N PHE A 168 -12.70 3.72 9.00
CA PHE A 168 -11.96 3.07 10.06
C PHE A 168 -11.08 1.95 9.47
N GLY A 169 -9.96 1.66 10.10
CA GLY A 169 -9.06 0.59 9.67
C GLY A 169 -9.73 -0.78 9.82
N ALA A 170 -9.86 -1.52 8.73
CA ALA A 170 -10.56 -2.81 8.70
C ALA A 170 -10.05 -3.82 9.76
N THR A 171 -8.75 -3.79 10.06
CA THR A 171 -8.10 -4.72 11.01
C THR A 171 -7.84 -4.12 12.38
N THR A 172 -7.73 -2.80 12.49
CA THR A 172 -7.31 -2.13 13.72
C THR A 172 -8.39 -1.27 14.33
N GLY A 173 -9.49 -1.01 13.61
CA GLY A 173 -10.54 -0.07 14.02
C GLY A 173 -10.07 1.39 14.16
N ARG A 174 -8.80 1.69 13.83
CA ARG A 174 -8.28 3.06 13.96
C ARG A 174 -9.00 4.02 13.03
N PRO A 175 -9.38 5.22 13.50
CA PRO A 175 -9.96 6.24 12.65
C PRO A 175 -8.96 6.64 11.56
N ARG A 176 -9.45 6.82 10.34
CA ARG A 176 -8.68 7.39 9.24
C ARG A 176 -8.82 8.89 9.25
N ARG A 177 -7.74 9.57 8.91
CA ARG A 177 -7.77 10.98 8.55
C ARG A 177 -8.45 11.09 7.19
N CYS A 178 -9.35 12.06 7.05
CA CYS A 178 -10.12 12.28 5.83
C CYS A 178 -9.79 13.64 5.24
N GLY A 179 -9.83 13.74 3.93
CA GLY A 179 -9.54 14.96 3.20
C GLY A 179 -10.33 15.04 1.89
N TRP A 180 -10.29 16.20 1.25
CA TRP A 180 -10.99 16.44 0.01
C TRP A 180 -10.32 15.76 -1.18
N PHE A 181 -11.03 15.67 -2.30
CA PHE A 181 -10.49 15.05 -3.52
C PHE A 181 -9.26 15.80 -4.02
N ASP A 182 -8.22 15.04 -4.35
CA ASP A 182 -6.92 15.56 -4.74
C ASP A 182 -6.51 15.07 -6.14
N PRO A 183 -6.82 15.84 -7.19
CA PRO A 183 -6.44 15.50 -8.56
C PRO A 183 -4.95 15.41 -8.81
N MET A 184 -4.09 16.10 -8.02
CA MET A 184 -2.64 16.02 -8.17
C MET A 184 -2.15 14.61 -7.81
N VAL A 185 -2.64 14.08 -6.70
CA VAL A 185 -2.38 12.69 -6.29
C VAL A 185 -2.90 11.70 -7.33
N VAL A 186 -4.09 11.95 -7.88
CA VAL A 186 -4.67 11.08 -8.92
C VAL A 186 -3.84 11.11 -10.21
N ARG A 187 -3.41 12.28 -10.69
CA ARG A 187 -2.53 12.42 -11.86
C ARG A 187 -1.21 11.69 -11.67
N TYR A 188 -0.58 11.87 -10.51
CA TYR A 188 0.62 11.12 -10.12
C TYR A 188 0.37 9.61 -10.20
N SER A 189 -0.74 9.15 -9.60
CA SER A 189 -1.10 7.73 -9.60
C SER A 189 -1.36 7.19 -11.01
N VAL A 190 -2.00 7.98 -11.89
CA VAL A 190 -2.16 7.66 -13.32
C VAL A 190 -0.81 7.43 -13.98
N ARG A 191 0.14 8.33 -13.77
CA ARG A 191 1.47 8.28 -14.37
C ARG A 191 2.28 7.07 -13.91
N VAL A 192 2.37 6.83 -12.59
CA VAL A 192 3.23 5.75 -12.05
C VAL A 192 2.66 4.35 -12.27
N ASN A 193 1.36 4.23 -12.51
CA ASN A 193 0.69 2.96 -12.76
C ASN A 193 0.32 2.73 -14.22
N GLY A 194 0.40 3.74 -15.09
CA GLY A 194 -0.09 3.64 -16.45
C GLY A 194 -1.59 3.35 -16.50
N LEU A 195 -2.40 4.05 -15.68
CA LEU A 195 -3.83 3.77 -15.59
C LEU A 195 -4.53 4.05 -16.93
N THR A 196 -5.35 3.11 -17.36
CA THR A 196 -6.17 3.22 -18.57
C THR A 196 -7.59 3.72 -18.28
N ALA A 197 -8.04 3.54 -17.04
CA ALA A 197 -9.34 4.00 -16.57
C ALA A 197 -9.32 4.24 -15.06
N LEU A 198 -10.31 5.00 -14.57
CA LEU A 198 -10.56 5.24 -13.15
C LEU A 198 -11.98 4.82 -12.79
N ALA A 199 -12.13 4.11 -11.69
CA ALA A 199 -13.40 3.87 -11.03
C ALA A 199 -13.48 4.75 -9.78
N VAL A 200 -14.34 5.77 -9.82
CA VAL A 200 -14.58 6.65 -8.68
C VAL A 200 -15.63 6.03 -7.78
N THR A 201 -15.28 5.82 -6.53
CA THR A 201 -16.11 5.18 -5.52
C THR A 201 -16.50 6.15 -4.40
N LYS A 202 -17.48 5.79 -3.56
CA LYS A 202 -17.86 6.59 -2.39
C LYS A 202 -18.44 7.98 -2.73
N LEU A 203 -19.01 8.16 -3.92
CA LEU A 203 -19.71 9.39 -4.28
C LEU A 203 -20.92 9.63 -3.37
N ASP A 204 -21.62 8.59 -3.00
CA ASP A 204 -22.75 8.58 -2.07
C ASP A 204 -22.46 9.21 -0.71
N VAL A 205 -21.20 9.10 -0.25
CA VAL A 205 -20.77 9.73 1.02
C VAL A 205 -20.83 11.26 0.95
N LEU A 206 -20.74 11.81 -0.25
CA LEU A 206 -20.68 13.26 -0.47
C LEU A 206 -22.05 13.91 -0.71
N ASP A 207 -23.14 13.15 -0.78
CA ASP A 207 -24.48 13.64 -1.11
C ASP A 207 -25.01 14.70 -0.12
N SER A 208 -24.54 14.66 1.14
CA SER A 208 -24.96 15.61 2.18
C SER A 208 -24.18 16.93 2.17
N PHE A 209 -23.15 17.07 1.33
CA PHE A 209 -22.33 18.28 1.27
C PHE A 209 -22.87 19.22 0.19
N ALA A 210 -23.15 20.48 0.56
CA ALA A 210 -23.61 21.50 -0.37
C ALA A 210 -22.51 21.94 -1.35
N GLU A 211 -21.27 21.91 -0.91
CA GLU A 211 -20.08 22.27 -1.70
C GLU A 211 -18.96 21.26 -1.42
N LEU A 212 -18.22 20.93 -2.46
CA LEU A 212 -17.09 20.00 -2.40
C LEU A 212 -15.80 20.73 -2.80
N PRO A 213 -14.93 21.00 -1.86
CA PRO A 213 -13.58 21.49 -2.17
C PRO A 213 -12.79 20.46 -2.98
N ILE A 214 -12.18 20.90 -4.08
CA ILE A 214 -11.30 20.08 -4.91
C ILE A 214 -9.95 20.78 -5.00
N CYS A 215 -8.87 20.06 -4.75
CA CYS A 215 -7.51 20.59 -4.89
C CYS A 215 -7.24 20.95 -6.35
N THR A 216 -6.79 22.17 -6.61
CA THR A 216 -6.44 22.63 -7.96
C THR A 216 -4.94 22.69 -8.22
N GLY A 217 -4.12 22.60 -7.18
CA GLY A 217 -2.66 22.65 -7.26
C GLY A 217 -2.04 22.73 -5.87
N TYR A 218 -0.72 22.77 -5.84
CA TYR A 218 0.05 22.98 -4.62
C TYR A 218 0.87 24.25 -4.72
N ARG A 219 1.13 24.89 -3.56
CA ARG A 219 2.13 25.98 -3.47
C ARG A 219 3.29 25.52 -2.63
N LEU A 220 4.48 25.64 -3.15
CA LEU A 220 5.72 25.42 -2.43
C LEU A 220 6.57 26.69 -2.52
N ASN A 221 6.88 27.30 -1.38
CA ASN A 221 7.66 28.55 -1.31
C ASN A 221 7.06 29.69 -2.16
N GLY A 222 5.71 29.75 -2.27
CA GLY A 222 5.00 30.75 -3.06
C GLY A 222 4.82 30.40 -4.55
N GLN A 223 5.50 29.36 -5.05
CA GLN A 223 5.40 28.91 -6.42
C GLN A 223 4.27 27.86 -6.56
N LEU A 224 3.38 28.06 -7.53
CA LEU A 224 2.33 27.09 -7.86
C LEU A 224 2.95 25.89 -8.58
N LEU A 225 2.57 24.70 -8.15
CA LEU A 225 2.97 23.42 -8.74
C LEU A 225 1.73 22.72 -9.30
N ASP A 226 1.88 22.10 -10.45
CA ASP A 226 0.84 21.36 -11.18
C ASP A 226 0.99 19.83 -11.07
N ASP A 227 2.02 19.36 -10.35
CA ASP A 227 2.27 17.95 -10.03
C ASP A 227 2.72 17.82 -8.56
N LEU A 228 2.77 16.59 -8.06
CA LEU A 228 3.37 16.31 -6.76
C LEU A 228 4.85 16.69 -6.80
N PRO A 229 5.31 17.54 -5.87
CA PRO A 229 6.72 17.88 -5.80
C PRO A 229 7.55 16.68 -5.36
N ASP A 230 8.76 16.57 -5.92
CA ASP A 230 9.73 15.58 -5.47
C ASP A 230 10.10 15.79 -4.00
N ALA A 231 10.36 14.70 -3.30
CA ALA A 231 10.76 14.74 -1.89
C ALA A 231 12.01 15.63 -1.67
N ASP A 232 12.90 15.71 -2.65
CA ASP A 232 14.13 16.52 -2.62
C ASP A 232 13.87 18.01 -2.84
N ALA A 233 12.82 18.36 -3.57
CA ALA A 233 12.43 19.77 -3.79
C ALA A 233 11.97 20.46 -2.49
N ALA A 234 11.62 19.71 -1.46
CA ALA A 234 11.21 20.21 -0.16
C ALA A 234 12.39 20.51 0.81
N GLY A 235 13.64 20.36 0.37
CA GLY A 235 14.82 20.83 1.10
C GLY A 235 15.21 20.01 2.32
N GLY A 236 15.13 18.69 2.24
CA GLY A 236 15.66 17.82 3.28
C GLY A 236 14.92 16.52 3.44
N GLY A 237 15.42 15.51 2.84
CA GLY A 237 15.06 14.11 2.70
C GLY A 237 14.30 13.37 3.80
N ARG A 238 13.31 13.94 4.46
CA ARG A 238 12.48 13.23 5.45
C ARG A 238 11.03 13.71 5.58
N LEU A 239 10.65 14.79 4.91
CA LEU A 239 9.29 15.29 5.02
C LEU A 239 8.71 15.39 3.62
N ALA A 240 7.58 14.76 3.42
CA ALA A 240 6.73 15.09 2.30
C ALA A 240 6.52 16.62 2.27
N PRO A 241 6.41 17.22 1.08
CA PRO A 241 6.35 18.66 0.93
C PRO A 241 5.31 19.27 1.87
N THR A 242 5.73 20.24 2.66
CA THR A 242 4.82 21.03 3.46
C THR A 242 4.16 22.01 2.50
N VAL A 243 3.03 21.61 1.93
CA VAL A 243 2.18 22.50 1.15
C VAL A 243 1.57 23.49 2.13
N ARG A 244 2.03 24.75 2.11
CA ARG A 244 1.57 25.78 3.07
C ARG A 244 0.24 26.40 2.67
N ASP A 245 -0.06 26.46 1.37
CA ASP A 245 -1.30 27.00 0.87
C ASP A 245 -1.97 26.03 -0.10
N ARG A 246 -3.24 25.85 0.06
CA ARG A 246 -4.09 24.99 -0.77
C ARG A 246 -5.01 25.89 -1.57
N ASP A 247 -4.91 25.85 -2.88
CA ASP A 247 -5.97 26.39 -3.72
C ASP A 247 -7.07 25.33 -3.82
N LEU A 248 -8.05 25.40 -2.96
CA LEU A 248 -9.26 24.58 -3.03
C LEU A 248 -10.29 25.36 -3.83
N ALA A 249 -10.68 24.84 -4.98
CA ALA A 249 -11.84 25.36 -5.70
C ALA A 249 -13.09 24.63 -5.16
N ALA A 250 -14.10 25.37 -4.77
CA ALA A 250 -15.40 24.80 -4.47
C ALA A 250 -16.10 24.38 -5.77
N ALA A 251 -16.33 23.09 -5.95
CA ALA A 251 -17.18 22.59 -7.01
C ALA A 251 -18.60 22.47 -6.45
N ARG A 252 -19.56 23.14 -7.09
CA ARG A 252 -20.97 22.92 -6.76
C ARG A 252 -21.41 21.56 -7.25
N VAL A 253 -21.97 20.77 -6.37
CA VAL A 253 -22.70 19.57 -6.76
C VAL A 253 -24.00 20.04 -7.41
N VAL A 254 -24.16 19.76 -8.70
CA VAL A 254 -25.45 19.95 -9.38
C VAL A 254 -26.25 18.70 -9.12
N PRO A 255 -27.36 18.75 -8.36
CA PRO A 255 -28.24 17.61 -8.19
C PRO A 255 -28.77 17.18 -9.57
N ARG A 256 -28.81 15.88 -9.81
CA ARG A 256 -29.48 15.32 -10.99
C ARG A 256 -30.99 15.41 -10.83
#